data_cb43ee0e4054023560c32380dd9e1de7
#
_entry.id   cb43ee0e4054023560c32380dd9e1de7
#
_cell.length_a   1.000
_cell.length_b   1.000
_cell.length_c   1.000
_cell.angle_alpha   90.00
_cell.angle_beta   90.00
_cell.angle_gamma   90.00
#
_symmetry.space_group_name_H-M   'P 1'
#
loop_
_entity.id
_entity.type
_entity.pdbx_description
1 polymer ?
#
loop_
_entity_poly.entity_id
_entity_poly.type
_entity_poly.pdbx_seq_one_letter_code
_entity_poly.pdbx_strand_id
1 'polypeptide(L)'
;MKKFFYLTVVLLLTICLGGCGEQAKETDVNDIPTEVATGKVVEPTDDGKSDETKPAESKTDDAKIDDAKIDDAKPEVKPTTQVQAGKDYVVADDNLSNLQLADPTIPVYDKYTIWERQEKGLPVVLPELDYYYDKPTVYLTFDDGPDDKVTPQILDILKAENVKATFYVCGNMVDANPTVLKRIFDEGHAIGNHSYNHNYNQLYASPWSFMEQIIQTDNSIKNIIGVRPFIIRAPGGAGSMFTTNYYTMVEDCGYVEHDWNVLTEDATPSRPNASQQINNVLGYLGENPPRTVILLMHSNGDKGETVKALPEIIHFLRDWGYKFGVVTPMTPQPW
;
A
#
# COMPACT_ATOMS: atom_id res chain seq x y z
N MET A 1 -11.85 32.95 -16.33
CA MET A 1 -11.33 31.74 -16.99
C MET A 1 -11.52 30.43 -16.17
N LYS A 2 -12.10 30.44 -14.94
CA LYS A 2 -12.32 29.22 -14.13
C LYS A 2 -13.71 28.57 -14.30
N LYS A 3 -14.62 29.15 -15.06
CA LYS A 3 -15.99 28.62 -15.23
C LYS A 3 -16.23 27.83 -16.52
N PHE A 4 -15.26 27.79 -17.45
CA PHE A 4 -15.38 27.04 -18.71
C PHE A 4 -14.87 25.59 -18.62
N PHE A 5 -14.09 25.25 -17.60
CA PHE A 5 -13.50 23.92 -17.44
C PHE A 5 -14.46 22.86 -16.91
N TYR A 6 -15.48 23.28 -16.13
CA TYR A 6 -16.45 22.33 -15.54
C TYR A 6 -17.49 21.79 -16.52
N LEU A 7 -17.76 22.50 -17.61
CA LEU A 7 -18.81 22.09 -18.56
C LEU A 7 -18.33 21.07 -19.58
N THR A 8 -17.04 20.97 -19.83
CA THR A 8 -16.46 20.04 -20.81
C THR A 8 -16.28 18.63 -20.23
N VAL A 9 -16.05 18.49 -18.92
CA VAL A 9 -15.87 17.21 -18.23
C VAL A 9 -17.18 16.41 -18.14
N VAL A 10 -18.33 17.10 -17.99
CA VAL A 10 -19.64 16.45 -17.91
C VAL A 10 -20.11 15.90 -19.26
N LEU A 11 -19.64 16.45 -20.38
CA LEU A 11 -20.08 16.03 -21.73
C LEU A 11 -19.32 14.79 -22.26
N LEU A 12 -18.12 14.50 -21.74
CA LEU A 12 -17.34 13.32 -22.16
C LEU A 12 -17.75 12.03 -21.43
N LEU A 13 -18.37 12.14 -20.23
CA LEU A 13 -18.88 10.98 -19.48
C LEU A 13 -20.18 10.39 -20.04
N THR A 14 -20.92 11.14 -20.90
CA THR A 14 -22.18 10.66 -21.49
C THR A 14 -22.00 9.74 -22.71
N ILE A 15 -20.78 9.58 -23.21
CA ILE A 15 -20.52 8.76 -24.42
C ILE A 15 -20.20 7.30 -24.05
N CYS A 16 -19.82 6.99 -22.83
CA CYS A 16 -19.54 5.61 -22.39
C CYS A 16 -20.76 4.84 -21.87
N LEU A 17 -21.97 5.46 -21.80
CA LEU A 17 -23.19 4.81 -21.30
C LEU A 17 -24.20 4.43 -22.41
N GLY A 18 -23.80 4.42 -23.67
CA GLY A 18 -24.66 4.08 -24.82
C GLY A 18 -24.52 2.65 -25.29
N GLY A 19 -25.05 1.67 -24.56
CA GLY A 19 -25.11 0.29 -25.04
C GLY A 19 -25.97 -0.65 -24.19
N CYS A 20 -27.16 -0.97 -24.71
CA CYS A 20 -28.13 -1.97 -24.29
C CYS A 20 -29.20 -1.54 -23.27
N GLY A 21 -30.34 -1.16 -23.83
CA GLY A 21 -31.62 -1.08 -23.11
C GLY A 21 -32.26 -2.45 -23.00
N GLU A 22 -32.68 -2.79 -21.80
CA GLU A 22 -33.79 -3.70 -21.56
C GLU A 22 -34.54 -3.28 -20.32
N GLN A 23 -35.86 -3.05 -20.48
CA GLN A 23 -36.75 -2.57 -19.43
C GLN A 23 -36.99 -3.66 -18.39
N ALA A 24 -36.62 -3.44 -17.14
CA ALA A 24 -37.09 -4.20 -15.99
C ALA A 24 -38.15 -3.40 -15.19
N LYS A 25 -39.26 -4.06 -14.94
CA LYS A 25 -40.44 -3.54 -14.23
C LYS A 25 -40.14 -3.17 -12.79
N GLU A 26 -40.71 -2.03 -12.37
CA GLU A 26 -40.85 -1.67 -10.96
C GLU A 26 -41.63 -2.75 -10.17
N THR A 27 -41.05 -3.21 -9.06
CA THR A 27 -41.77 -3.91 -8.00
C THR A 27 -41.66 -3.12 -6.72
N ASP A 28 -42.81 -2.78 -6.16
CA ASP A 28 -43.03 -2.15 -4.87
C ASP A 28 -42.36 -2.96 -3.74
N VAL A 29 -41.64 -2.29 -2.86
CA VAL A 29 -41.10 -2.86 -1.62
C VAL A 29 -41.59 -2.02 -0.43
N ASN A 30 -42.72 -2.39 0.08
CA ASN A 30 -43.14 -2.13 1.45
C ASN A 30 -43.14 -3.48 2.17
N ASP A 31 -42.26 -3.64 3.15
CA ASP A 31 -42.41 -4.38 4.40
C ASP A 31 -41.03 -4.70 5.01
N ILE A 32 -40.64 -3.90 6.00
CA ILE A 32 -39.58 -4.28 6.95
C ILE A 32 -40.15 -4.11 8.38
N PRO A 33 -40.19 -5.14 9.23
CA PRO A 33 -40.57 -4.99 10.61
C PRO A 33 -39.47 -4.37 11.47
N THR A 34 -39.80 -3.33 12.17
CA THR A 34 -39.01 -2.71 13.24
C THR A 34 -39.09 -3.54 14.51
N GLU A 35 -37.95 -4.06 14.96
CA GLU A 35 -37.83 -4.49 16.34
C GLU A 35 -36.70 -3.72 17.04
N VAL A 36 -37.10 -2.90 18.02
CA VAL A 36 -36.23 -2.04 18.83
C VAL A 36 -35.85 -2.80 20.09
N ALA A 37 -34.57 -3.12 20.26
CA ALA A 37 -34.04 -3.59 21.53
C ALA A 37 -33.36 -2.43 22.27
N THR A 38 -34.00 -2.00 23.37
CA THR A 38 -33.50 -1.00 24.31
C THR A 38 -32.44 -1.58 25.23
N GLY A 39 -31.19 -1.22 25.09
CA GLY A 39 -30.13 -1.49 26.07
C GLY A 39 -29.74 -0.22 26.84
N LYS A 40 -29.88 -0.28 28.17
CA LYS A 40 -29.61 0.77 29.15
C LYS A 40 -28.16 1.20 29.14
N VAL A 41 -27.94 2.51 29.04
CA VAL A 41 -26.70 3.19 29.39
C VAL A 41 -26.53 3.25 30.89
N VAL A 42 -25.38 2.83 31.42
CA VAL A 42 -24.96 3.02 32.81
C VAL A 42 -23.76 3.96 32.78
N GLU A 43 -23.94 5.14 33.36
CA GLU A 43 -22.85 6.10 33.63
C GLU A 43 -22.05 5.65 34.87
N PRO A 44 -20.72 5.82 34.93
CA PRO A 44 -19.97 5.68 36.19
C PRO A 44 -19.87 7.04 36.90
N THR A 45 -20.24 7.02 38.17
CA THR A 45 -20.11 8.14 39.10
C THR A 45 -18.68 8.38 39.51
N ASP A 46 -18.36 9.67 39.54
CA ASP A 46 -17.17 10.31 40.11
C ASP A 46 -17.21 10.23 41.66
N ASP A 47 -16.11 9.78 42.29
CA ASP A 47 -15.83 10.07 43.68
C ASP A 47 -14.32 10.24 43.87
N GLY A 48 -13.94 11.49 44.08
CA GLY A 48 -12.57 11.91 44.37
C GLY A 48 -12.09 11.62 45.80
N LYS A 49 -10.79 11.50 45.95
CA LYS A 49 -10.05 12.09 47.04
C LYS A 49 -8.54 12.13 46.75
N SER A 50 -8.02 13.35 46.85
CA SER A 50 -6.63 13.72 46.91
C SER A 50 -5.90 13.13 48.12
N ASP A 51 -4.62 12.73 47.91
CA ASP A 51 -3.63 12.79 48.99
C ASP A 51 -2.26 13.23 48.45
N GLU A 52 -1.82 14.40 48.96
CA GLU A 52 -0.53 14.99 48.70
C GLU A 52 0.53 14.35 49.60
N THR A 53 1.64 13.90 49.01
CA THR A 53 2.90 13.75 49.78
C THR A 53 4.08 14.30 49.02
N LYS A 54 4.73 15.27 49.64
CA LYS A 54 5.86 16.09 49.27
C LYS A 54 7.16 15.25 49.25
N PRO A 55 8.14 15.55 48.37
CA PRO A 55 9.39 14.79 48.22
C PRO A 55 10.43 15.16 49.27
N ALA A 56 11.24 14.19 49.63
CA ALA A 56 12.43 14.37 50.49
C ALA A 56 13.68 14.64 49.63
N GLU A 57 14.40 15.67 50.02
CA GLU A 57 15.75 16.02 49.53
C GLU A 57 16.78 14.94 49.90
N SER A 58 17.64 14.56 48.98
CA SER A 58 18.91 13.92 49.30
C SER A 58 20.07 14.54 48.49
N LYS A 59 21.13 14.76 49.23
CA LYS A 59 22.31 15.57 48.96
C LYS A 59 23.17 14.98 47.82
N THR A 60 23.78 15.92 47.09
CA THR A 60 24.82 15.77 46.08
C THR A 60 26.13 15.26 46.68
N ASP A 61 26.75 14.27 46.00
CA ASP A 61 28.20 14.03 46.07
C ASP A 61 28.79 14.29 44.68
N ASP A 62 29.72 15.29 44.69
CA ASP A 62 30.51 15.68 43.51
C ASP A 62 31.54 14.60 43.17
N ALA A 63 31.38 13.93 42.05
CA ALA A 63 32.44 13.16 41.41
C ALA A 63 32.79 13.83 40.07
N LYS A 64 34.01 14.38 40.01
CA LYS A 64 34.64 14.86 38.78
C LYS A 64 34.75 13.72 37.79
N ILE A 65 34.16 13.90 36.61
CA ILE A 65 34.39 13.02 35.45
C ILE A 65 35.20 13.82 34.43
N ASP A 66 36.35 13.25 34.03
CA ASP A 66 37.27 13.79 33.05
C ASP A 66 36.62 13.95 31.67
N ASP A 67 36.88 15.09 31.03
CA ASP A 67 36.52 15.42 29.67
C ASP A 67 37.19 14.45 28.65
N ALA A 68 36.50 13.37 28.28
CA ALA A 68 36.85 12.62 27.09
C ALA A 68 36.15 13.28 25.89
N LYS A 69 36.94 13.87 25.01
CA LYS A 69 36.49 14.36 23.69
C LYS A 69 35.80 13.24 22.94
N ILE A 70 34.49 13.35 22.77
CA ILE A 70 33.75 12.55 21.81
C ILE A 70 33.96 13.22 20.44
N ASP A 71 34.67 12.54 19.54
CA ASP A 71 34.76 12.91 18.13
C ASP A 71 33.37 12.71 17.51
N ASP A 72 32.69 13.82 17.24
CA ASP A 72 31.45 13.89 16.44
C ASP A 72 31.77 13.56 14.96
N ALA A 73 32.05 12.32 14.67
CA ALA A 73 32.04 11.82 13.30
C ALA A 73 30.57 11.62 12.88
N LYS A 74 29.99 12.67 12.31
CA LYS A 74 28.73 12.59 11.56
C LYS A 74 28.87 11.45 10.54
N PRO A 75 27.98 10.42 10.51
CA PRO A 75 28.08 9.35 9.52
C PRO A 75 27.97 9.97 8.12
N GLU A 76 28.99 9.77 7.32
CA GLU A 76 29.03 10.15 5.92
C GLU A 76 27.98 9.33 5.18
N VAL A 77 26.84 9.96 4.87
CA VAL A 77 25.79 9.35 4.04
C VAL A 77 26.39 9.20 2.65
N LYS A 78 26.84 7.97 2.31
CA LYS A 78 27.25 7.65 0.94
C LYS A 78 26.09 7.99 0.00
N PRO A 79 26.33 8.67 -1.11
CA PRO A 79 25.26 9.00 -2.06
C PRO A 79 24.57 7.71 -2.49
N THR A 80 23.26 7.62 -2.26
CA THR A 80 22.41 6.54 -2.76
C THR A 80 22.53 6.54 -4.28
N THR A 81 22.92 5.43 -4.87
CA THR A 81 22.99 5.30 -6.33
C THR A 81 21.58 5.54 -6.86
N GLN A 82 21.39 6.59 -7.66
CA GLN A 82 20.08 6.89 -8.22
C GLN A 82 19.64 5.74 -9.13
N VAL A 83 18.40 5.26 -8.94
CA VAL A 83 17.81 4.25 -9.82
C VAL A 83 17.66 4.77 -11.24
N GLN A 84 17.84 3.88 -12.21
CA GLN A 84 17.86 4.19 -13.63
C GLN A 84 16.73 3.49 -14.38
N ALA A 85 15.95 4.27 -15.15
CA ALA A 85 14.94 3.71 -16.04
C ALA A 85 15.55 2.70 -17.03
N GLY A 86 14.82 1.62 -17.31
CA GLY A 86 15.27 0.54 -18.19
C GLY A 86 16.25 -0.45 -17.56
N LYS A 87 16.74 -0.18 -16.34
CA LYS A 87 17.62 -1.08 -15.59
C LYS A 87 17.03 -1.46 -14.24
N ASP A 88 16.69 -0.48 -13.43
CA ASP A 88 16.20 -0.69 -12.06
C ASP A 88 14.67 -0.59 -11.98
N TYR A 89 14.03 -0.02 -12.98
CA TYR A 89 12.59 -0.01 -13.19
C TYR A 89 12.25 0.19 -14.68
N VAL A 90 11.06 -0.21 -15.07
CA VAL A 90 10.54 -0.01 -16.44
C VAL A 90 9.56 1.15 -16.45
N VAL A 91 9.70 2.03 -17.46
CA VAL A 91 8.70 3.04 -17.78
C VAL A 91 7.94 2.57 -19.02
N ALA A 92 6.62 2.57 -18.93
CA ALA A 92 5.76 2.19 -20.05
C ALA A 92 5.96 3.10 -21.26
N ASP A 93 6.04 2.48 -22.43
CA ASP A 93 6.03 3.19 -23.70
C ASP A 93 4.68 3.88 -23.93
N ASP A 94 4.65 4.82 -24.89
CA ASP A 94 3.42 5.53 -25.23
C ASP A 94 2.28 4.57 -25.62
N ASN A 95 2.58 3.47 -26.30
CA ASN A 95 1.65 2.45 -26.74
C ASN A 95 1.53 1.24 -25.80
N LEU A 96 2.17 1.26 -24.62
CA LEU A 96 2.19 0.18 -23.63
C LEU A 96 2.82 -1.15 -24.10
N SER A 97 3.53 -1.16 -25.25
CA SER A 97 4.03 -2.40 -25.85
C SER A 97 5.20 -3.05 -25.09
N ASN A 98 5.87 -2.31 -24.22
CA ASN A 98 7.03 -2.79 -23.45
C ASN A 98 6.67 -3.27 -22.03
N LEU A 99 5.38 -3.42 -21.70
CA LEU A 99 4.97 -3.80 -20.35
C LEU A 99 5.27 -5.27 -20.03
N GLN A 100 5.31 -6.13 -21.03
CA GLN A 100 5.59 -7.54 -20.83
C GLN A 100 7.04 -7.75 -20.40
N LEU A 101 7.25 -8.09 -19.12
CA LEU A 101 8.55 -8.35 -18.52
C LEU A 101 8.65 -9.81 -18.09
N ALA A 102 9.85 -10.37 -18.22
CA ALA A 102 10.16 -11.71 -17.70
C ALA A 102 10.75 -11.67 -16.27
N ASP A 103 11.13 -10.51 -15.77
CA ASP A 103 11.77 -10.36 -14.46
C ASP A 103 10.80 -9.80 -13.42
N PRO A 104 10.35 -10.61 -12.43
CA PRO A 104 9.44 -10.18 -11.38
C PRO A 104 10.09 -9.29 -10.31
N THR A 105 11.37 -8.97 -10.45
CA THR A 105 12.10 -8.10 -9.49
C THR A 105 12.16 -6.65 -9.94
N ILE A 106 11.66 -6.32 -11.12
CA ILE A 106 11.75 -4.98 -11.72
C ILE A 106 10.39 -4.27 -11.67
N PRO A 107 10.25 -3.17 -10.90
CA PRO A 107 9.03 -2.37 -10.86
C PRO A 107 8.66 -1.77 -12.23
N VAL A 108 7.36 -1.58 -12.45
CA VAL A 108 6.81 -1.02 -13.69
C VAL A 108 5.96 0.21 -13.37
N TYR A 109 6.22 1.30 -14.10
CA TYR A 109 5.59 2.59 -13.89
C TYR A 109 5.16 3.26 -15.20
N ASP A 110 4.24 4.23 -15.09
CA ASP A 110 3.84 5.12 -16.16
C ASP A 110 4.39 6.54 -15.97
N LYS A 111 4.93 7.14 -17.02
CA LYS A 111 5.33 8.56 -17.01
C LYS A 111 4.13 9.51 -17.12
N TYR A 112 2.98 9.00 -17.53
CA TYR A 112 1.77 9.78 -17.72
C TYR A 112 0.72 9.45 -16.65
N THR A 113 -0.06 10.45 -16.25
CA THR A 113 -1.33 10.24 -15.57
C THR A 113 -2.37 9.70 -16.56
N ILE A 114 -3.51 9.19 -16.06
CA ILE A 114 -4.62 8.76 -16.92
C ILE A 114 -5.07 9.92 -17.84
N TRP A 115 -5.20 11.11 -17.29
CA TRP A 115 -5.64 12.30 -18.04
C TRP A 115 -4.63 12.72 -19.11
N GLU A 116 -3.32 12.68 -18.80
CA GLU A 116 -2.28 12.96 -19.79
C GLU A 116 -2.28 11.94 -20.94
N ARG A 117 -2.57 10.65 -20.66
CA ARG A 117 -2.72 9.65 -21.72
C ARG A 117 -3.92 9.97 -22.60
N GLN A 118 -5.07 10.27 -22.01
CA GLN A 118 -6.29 10.62 -22.75
C GLN A 118 -6.12 11.90 -23.60
N GLU A 119 -5.53 12.96 -23.05
CA GLU A 119 -5.23 14.19 -23.79
C GLU A 119 -4.31 13.97 -24.97
N LYS A 120 -3.38 13.02 -24.87
CA LYS A 120 -2.45 12.66 -25.93
C LYS A 120 -3.00 11.63 -26.92
N GLY A 121 -4.21 11.11 -26.68
CA GLY A 121 -4.77 10.02 -27.49
C GLY A 121 -4.02 8.70 -27.35
N LEU A 122 -3.35 8.48 -26.22
CA LEU A 122 -2.61 7.25 -25.91
C LEU A 122 -3.52 6.22 -25.23
N PRO A 123 -3.23 4.90 -25.35
CA PRO A 123 -4.01 3.86 -24.68
C PRO A 123 -3.93 4.03 -23.16
N VAL A 124 -5.08 3.88 -22.47
CA VAL A 124 -5.20 3.84 -21.01
C VAL A 124 -5.32 2.41 -20.52
N VAL A 125 -6.21 1.63 -21.14
CA VAL A 125 -6.42 0.22 -20.80
C VAL A 125 -5.17 -0.58 -21.12
N LEU A 126 -4.77 -1.44 -20.20
CA LEU A 126 -3.61 -2.31 -20.38
C LEU A 126 -3.89 -3.37 -21.46
N PRO A 127 -2.88 -3.75 -22.25
CA PRO A 127 -2.99 -4.90 -23.13
C PRO A 127 -3.11 -6.19 -22.31
N GLU A 128 -3.52 -7.29 -22.95
CA GLU A 128 -3.41 -8.62 -22.34
C GLU A 128 -1.93 -8.91 -22.04
N LEU A 129 -1.65 -9.35 -20.82
CA LEU A 129 -0.30 -9.57 -20.29
C LEU A 129 -0.17 -11.02 -19.82
N ASP A 130 0.99 -11.65 -20.10
CA ASP A 130 1.32 -12.96 -19.58
C ASP A 130 1.78 -12.87 -18.12
N TYR A 131 1.35 -13.79 -17.29
CA TYR A 131 1.72 -13.82 -15.88
C TYR A 131 3.02 -14.60 -15.63
N TYR A 132 3.73 -14.27 -14.53
CA TYR A 132 4.93 -14.99 -14.10
C TYR A 132 4.60 -16.29 -13.38
N TYR A 133 4.98 -17.44 -13.93
CA TYR A 133 4.73 -18.75 -13.32
C TYR A 133 5.98 -19.65 -13.18
N ASP A 134 7.16 -19.17 -13.56
CA ASP A 134 8.35 -19.99 -13.70
C ASP A 134 8.81 -20.64 -12.40
N LYS A 135 8.83 -19.90 -11.29
CA LYS A 135 9.39 -20.35 -10.00
C LYS A 135 8.49 -19.98 -8.84
N PRO A 136 8.56 -20.69 -7.71
CA PRO A 136 7.96 -20.24 -6.48
C PRO A 136 8.49 -18.83 -6.12
N THR A 137 7.57 -17.86 -6.06
CA THR A 137 7.92 -16.45 -5.84
C THR A 137 7.08 -15.87 -4.70
N VAL A 138 7.74 -15.16 -3.80
CA VAL A 138 7.09 -14.38 -2.75
C VAL A 138 7.25 -12.89 -3.04
N TYR A 139 6.16 -12.18 -2.90
CA TYR A 139 6.06 -10.74 -2.99
C TYR A 139 5.77 -10.21 -1.57
N LEU A 140 6.80 -9.65 -0.91
CA LEU A 140 6.61 -8.96 0.36
C LEU A 140 5.90 -7.65 0.09
N THR A 141 4.75 -7.43 0.72
CA THR A 141 3.96 -6.21 0.50
C THR A 141 3.66 -5.50 1.82
N PHE A 142 3.72 -4.18 1.79
CA PHE A 142 3.53 -3.31 2.95
C PHE A 142 2.53 -2.22 2.62
N ASP A 143 1.40 -2.20 3.33
CA ASP A 143 0.31 -1.25 3.12
C ASP A 143 0.41 -0.03 4.07
N ASP A 144 -0.39 1.00 3.81
CA ASP A 144 -0.67 2.20 4.64
C ASP A 144 0.45 3.22 4.79
N GLY A 145 1.67 2.91 4.44
CA GLY A 145 2.79 3.86 4.51
C GLY A 145 2.76 4.95 3.42
N PRO A 146 3.87 5.68 3.27
CA PRO A 146 5.05 5.65 4.12
C PRO A 146 4.91 6.48 5.40
N ASP A 147 5.58 6.07 6.48
CA ASP A 147 5.76 6.92 7.64
C ASP A 147 7.24 7.21 7.92
N ASP A 148 7.53 8.07 8.89
CA ASP A 148 8.90 8.48 9.26
C ASP A 148 9.57 7.58 10.30
N LYS A 149 8.91 6.51 10.78
CA LYS A 149 9.37 5.64 11.86
C LYS A 149 9.53 4.18 11.45
N VAL A 150 8.45 3.55 11.02
CA VAL A 150 8.40 2.11 10.72
C VAL A 150 8.94 1.85 9.32
N THR A 151 8.49 2.60 8.32
CA THR A 151 8.94 2.42 6.93
C THR A 151 10.46 2.47 6.78
N PRO A 152 11.20 3.44 7.38
CA PRO A 152 12.67 3.46 7.29
C PRO A 152 13.36 2.21 7.87
N GLN A 153 12.84 1.65 8.97
CA GLN A 153 13.39 0.44 9.59
C GLN A 153 13.18 -0.79 8.71
N ILE A 154 11.99 -0.90 8.07
CA ILE A 154 11.72 -1.95 7.08
C ILE A 154 12.70 -1.85 5.91
N LEU A 155 12.92 -0.64 5.36
CA LEU A 155 13.87 -0.41 4.27
C LEU A 155 15.31 -0.80 4.65
N ASP A 156 15.74 -0.51 5.88
CA ASP A 156 17.06 -0.91 6.37
C ASP A 156 17.22 -2.44 6.40
N ILE A 157 16.19 -3.17 6.85
CA ILE A 157 16.18 -4.64 6.85
C ILE A 157 16.19 -5.18 5.42
N LEU A 158 15.31 -4.71 4.55
CA LEU A 158 15.24 -5.15 3.15
C LEU A 158 16.57 -4.95 2.42
N LYS A 159 17.24 -3.83 2.71
CA LYS A 159 18.58 -3.54 2.19
C LYS A 159 19.63 -4.49 2.74
N ALA A 160 19.64 -4.76 4.04
CA ALA A 160 20.57 -5.70 4.69
C ALA A 160 20.39 -7.12 4.15
N GLU A 161 19.15 -7.54 3.92
CA GLU A 161 18.80 -8.85 3.37
C GLU A 161 18.94 -8.93 1.84
N ASN A 162 19.21 -7.82 1.16
CA ASN A 162 19.24 -7.72 -0.31
C ASN A 162 17.95 -8.23 -0.97
N VAL A 163 16.80 -7.80 -0.43
CA VAL A 163 15.44 -8.16 -0.89
C VAL A 163 14.71 -6.90 -1.33
N LYS A 164 13.95 -6.99 -2.43
CA LYS A 164 13.00 -5.96 -2.85
C LYS A 164 11.59 -6.32 -2.40
N ALA A 165 10.77 -5.30 -2.21
CA ALA A 165 9.39 -5.42 -1.77
C ALA A 165 8.49 -4.44 -2.51
N THR A 166 7.18 -4.51 -2.28
CA THR A 166 6.19 -3.58 -2.80
C THR A 166 5.54 -2.82 -1.66
N PHE A 167 5.44 -1.51 -1.79
CA PHE A 167 4.78 -0.64 -0.82
C PHE A 167 3.52 -0.06 -1.46
N TYR A 168 2.35 -0.43 -0.94
CA TYR A 168 1.06 0.16 -1.31
C TYR A 168 0.81 1.37 -0.41
N VAL A 169 1.01 2.56 -0.98
CA VAL A 169 1.09 3.80 -0.21
C VAL A 169 -0.23 4.57 -0.20
N CYS A 170 -0.56 5.19 0.94
CA CYS A 170 -1.65 6.14 1.05
C CYS A 170 -1.19 7.54 0.65
N GLY A 171 -1.98 8.25 -0.17
CA GLY A 171 -1.60 9.56 -0.72
C GLY A 171 -1.33 10.62 0.35
N ASN A 172 -2.12 10.68 1.41
CA ASN A 172 -1.90 11.59 2.53
C ASN A 172 -0.59 11.29 3.29
N MET A 173 -0.18 10.02 3.35
CA MET A 173 1.11 9.62 3.94
C MET A 173 2.28 9.95 3.02
N VAL A 174 2.09 9.84 1.70
CA VAL A 174 3.05 10.30 0.68
C VAL A 174 3.30 11.80 0.81
N ASP A 175 2.24 12.60 0.91
CA ASP A 175 2.34 14.06 1.06
C ASP A 175 3.02 14.44 2.38
N ALA A 176 2.81 13.68 3.45
CA ALA A 176 3.44 13.89 4.74
C ALA A 176 4.91 13.45 4.78
N ASN A 177 5.29 12.42 4.00
CA ASN A 177 6.61 11.79 4.07
C ASN A 177 7.29 11.64 2.69
N PRO A 178 7.45 12.73 1.90
CA PRO A 178 7.95 12.66 0.52
C PRO A 178 9.38 12.11 0.43
N THR A 179 10.21 12.33 1.43
CA THR A 179 11.59 11.82 1.47
C THR A 179 11.64 10.31 1.68
N VAL A 180 10.69 9.75 2.43
CA VAL A 180 10.58 8.30 2.64
C VAL A 180 10.04 7.63 1.38
N LEU A 181 9.03 8.21 0.70
CA LEU A 181 8.58 7.72 -0.60
C LEU A 181 9.72 7.69 -1.61
N LYS A 182 10.49 8.79 -1.68
CA LYS A 182 11.65 8.84 -2.57
C LYS A 182 12.68 7.76 -2.24
N ARG A 183 12.91 7.47 -0.96
CA ARG A 183 13.80 6.40 -0.53
C ARG A 183 13.30 5.02 -0.97
N ILE A 184 12.00 4.72 -0.84
CA ILE A 184 11.39 3.48 -1.34
C ILE A 184 11.74 3.30 -2.83
N PHE A 185 11.52 4.33 -3.63
CA PHE A 185 11.80 4.33 -5.06
C PHE A 185 13.30 4.19 -5.36
N ASP A 186 14.15 5.02 -4.73
CA ASP A 186 15.60 5.05 -4.97
C ASP A 186 16.31 3.74 -4.55
N GLU A 187 15.73 2.99 -3.62
CA GLU A 187 16.22 1.67 -3.23
C GLU A 187 15.66 0.54 -4.12
N GLY A 188 14.86 0.86 -5.17
CA GLY A 188 14.39 -0.07 -6.19
C GLY A 188 13.24 -0.97 -5.73
N HIS A 189 12.46 -0.56 -4.73
CA HIS A 189 11.21 -1.20 -4.35
C HIS A 189 10.07 -0.77 -5.27
N ALA A 190 9.06 -1.61 -5.46
CA ALA A 190 7.85 -1.22 -6.17
C ALA A 190 6.95 -0.35 -5.27
N ILE A 191 6.32 0.62 -5.88
CA ILE A 191 5.28 1.44 -5.27
C ILE A 191 3.96 1.08 -5.93
N GLY A 192 2.95 0.76 -5.13
CA GLY A 192 1.55 0.62 -5.52
C GLY A 192 0.70 1.69 -4.84
N ASN A 193 -0.52 1.85 -5.29
CA ASN A 193 -1.46 2.85 -4.78
C ASN A 193 -2.48 2.20 -3.84
N HIS A 194 -2.67 2.77 -2.63
CA HIS A 194 -3.58 2.27 -1.60
C HIS A 194 -4.66 3.29 -1.20
N SER A 195 -5.20 4.02 -2.17
CA SER A 195 -6.09 5.16 -1.96
C SER A 195 -5.41 6.39 -1.34
N TYR A 196 -6.16 7.49 -1.18
CA TYR A 196 -5.59 8.71 -0.66
C TYR A 196 -5.58 8.76 0.88
N ASN A 197 -6.70 8.44 1.53
CA ASN A 197 -6.85 8.64 2.98
C ASN A 197 -7.36 7.41 3.74
N HIS A 198 -7.51 6.26 3.07
CA HIS A 198 -7.97 5.01 3.65
C HIS A 198 -9.33 5.11 4.38
N ASN A 199 -10.16 6.07 4.03
CA ASN A 199 -11.49 6.25 4.63
C ASN A 199 -12.54 5.44 3.89
N TYR A 200 -12.98 4.32 4.45
CA TYR A 200 -13.92 3.39 3.81
C TYR A 200 -15.23 4.03 3.36
N ASN A 201 -15.81 4.92 4.18
CA ASN A 201 -17.07 5.56 3.85
C ASN A 201 -16.96 6.50 2.64
N GLN A 202 -15.81 7.17 2.48
CA GLN A 202 -15.54 8.04 1.34
C GLN A 202 -15.13 7.22 0.12
N LEU A 203 -14.24 6.26 0.34
CA LEU A 203 -13.63 5.44 -0.71
C LEU A 203 -14.68 4.59 -1.43
N TYR A 204 -15.55 3.92 -0.68
CA TYR A 204 -16.55 3.00 -1.22
C TYR A 204 -17.95 3.61 -1.39
N ALA A 205 -18.06 4.92 -1.41
CA ALA A 205 -19.33 5.60 -1.72
C ALA A 205 -19.78 5.33 -3.17
N SER A 206 -18.84 5.16 -4.10
CA SER A 206 -19.07 4.75 -5.49
C SER A 206 -17.77 4.30 -6.15
N PRO A 207 -17.81 3.57 -7.28
CA PRO A 207 -16.60 3.26 -8.05
C PRO A 207 -15.81 4.51 -8.44
N TRP A 208 -16.49 5.61 -8.75
CA TRP A 208 -15.84 6.89 -9.06
C TRP A 208 -15.14 7.51 -7.85
N SER A 209 -15.77 7.48 -6.67
CA SER A 209 -15.15 7.96 -5.43
C SER A 209 -13.86 7.19 -5.10
N PHE A 210 -13.85 5.89 -5.38
CA PHE A 210 -12.63 5.08 -5.29
C PHE A 210 -11.56 5.59 -6.25
N MET A 211 -11.89 5.74 -7.53
CA MET A 211 -10.94 6.20 -8.55
C MET A 211 -10.44 7.63 -8.32
N GLU A 212 -11.26 8.54 -7.80
CA GLU A 212 -10.82 9.88 -7.41
C GLU A 212 -9.68 9.83 -6.40
N GLN A 213 -9.76 8.96 -5.38
CA GLN A 213 -8.70 8.79 -4.40
C GLN A 213 -7.44 8.13 -5.02
N ILE A 214 -7.61 7.16 -5.92
CA ILE A 214 -6.48 6.56 -6.66
C ILE A 214 -5.77 7.62 -7.50
N ILE A 215 -6.50 8.42 -8.28
CA ILE A 215 -5.94 9.49 -9.12
C ILE A 215 -5.23 10.56 -8.26
N GLN A 216 -5.81 10.92 -7.12
CA GLN A 216 -5.19 11.87 -6.21
C GLN A 216 -3.85 11.36 -5.67
N THR A 217 -3.80 10.11 -5.27
CA THR A 217 -2.56 9.46 -4.78
C THR A 217 -1.50 9.34 -5.87
N ASP A 218 -1.90 8.99 -7.09
CA ASP A 218 -0.97 8.97 -8.24
C ASP A 218 -0.34 10.33 -8.49
N ASN A 219 -1.11 11.42 -8.35
CA ASN A 219 -0.57 12.77 -8.49
C ASN A 219 0.45 13.08 -7.38
N SER A 220 0.18 12.68 -6.13
CA SER A 220 1.14 12.83 -5.02
C SER A 220 2.42 12.04 -5.29
N ILE A 221 2.32 10.79 -5.72
CA ILE A 221 3.47 9.94 -6.06
C ILE A 221 4.26 10.57 -7.21
N LYS A 222 3.59 10.89 -8.33
CA LYS A 222 4.23 11.42 -9.54
C LYS A 222 4.94 12.75 -9.31
N ASN A 223 4.40 13.62 -8.46
CA ASN A 223 5.04 14.89 -8.10
C ASN A 223 6.40 14.69 -7.42
N ILE A 224 6.65 13.54 -6.78
CA ILE A 224 7.89 13.26 -6.04
C ILE A 224 8.88 12.47 -6.89
N ILE A 225 8.40 11.43 -7.60
CA ILE A 225 9.29 10.49 -8.31
C ILE A 225 9.18 10.56 -9.84
N GLY A 226 8.27 11.37 -10.38
CA GLY A 226 8.12 11.59 -11.82
C GLY A 226 7.31 10.55 -12.59
N VAL A 227 6.89 9.48 -11.93
CA VAL A 227 6.10 8.38 -12.50
C VAL A 227 4.96 7.97 -11.56
N ARG A 228 3.94 7.27 -12.09
CA ARG A 228 2.84 6.69 -11.30
C ARG A 228 2.85 5.17 -11.41
N PRO A 229 2.29 4.43 -10.43
CA PRO A 229 2.13 2.99 -10.51
C PRO A 229 0.99 2.58 -11.46
N PHE A 230 1.06 1.34 -11.96
CA PHE A 230 -0.07 0.63 -12.57
C PHE A 230 -0.80 -0.28 -11.59
N ILE A 231 -0.17 -0.58 -10.45
CA ILE A 231 -0.70 -1.51 -9.45
C ILE A 231 -1.39 -0.77 -8.33
N ILE A 232 -2.52 -1.29 -7.91
CA ILE A 232 -3.27 -0.82 -6.74
C ILE A 232 -3.58 -1.98 -5.79
N ARG A 233 -3.91 -1.65 -4.56
CA ARG A 233 -4.57 -2.55 -3.62
C ARG A 233 -5.74 -1.83 -2.98
N ALA A 234 -6.89 -2.48 -3.00
CA ALA A 234 -8.10 -1.95 -2.38
C ALA A 234 -7.98 -2.02 -0.84
N PRO A 235 -8.17 -0.90 -0.09
CA PRO A 235 -8.28 -0.95 1.36
C PRO A 235 -9.30 -1.99 1.84
N GLY A 236 -8.86 -2.96 2.66
CA GLY A 236 -9.69 -4.08 3.13
C GLY A 236 -9.82 -5.24 2.15
N GLY A 237 -9.18 -5.19 1.00
CA GLY A 237 -9.16 -6.23 -0.03
C GLY A 237 -10.31 -6.13 -1.03
N ALA A 238 -10.00 -6.25 -2.31
CA ALA A 238 -10.98 -6.20 -3.40
C ALA A 238 -11.99 -7.34 -3.30
N GLY A 239 -11.56 -8.54 -2.90
CA GLY A 239 -12.44 -9.69 -2.74
C GLY A 239 -13.61 -9.47 -1.78
N SER A 240 -13.46 -8.56 -0.79
CA SER A 240 -14.53 -8.21 0.15
C SER A 240 -15.23 -6.89 -0.15
N MET A 241 -14.61 -5.98 -0.90
CA MET A 241 -15.09 -4.61 -1.09
C MET A 241 -15.60 -4.31 -2.50
N PHE A 242 -15.10 -5.02 -3.52
CA PHE A 242 -15.43 -4.71 -4.90
C PHE A 242 -16.66 -5.47 -5.38
N THR A 243 -17.53 -4.77 -6.08
CA THR A 243 -18.49 -5.34 -7.02
C THR A 243 -17.90 -5.31 -8.44
N THR A 244 -18.56 -5.96 -9.40
CA THR A 244 -18.15 -5.93 -10.81
C THR A 244 -17.88 -4.51 -11.33
N ASN A 245 -18.67 -3.51 -10.90
CA ASN A 245 -18.49 -2.13 -11.33
C ASN A 245 -17.16 -1.51 -10.86
N TYR A 246 -16.63 -1.92 -9.70
CA TYR A 246 -15.32 -1.48 -9.23
C TYR A 246 -14.19 -2.09 -10.07
N TYR A 247 -14.26 -3.40 -10.32
CA TYR A 247 -13.29 -4.09 -11.18
C TYR A 247 -13.25 -3.46 -12.57
N THR A 248 -14.41 -3.32 -13.23
CA THR A 248 -14.50 -2.68 -14.55
C THR A 248 -13.91 -1.27 -14.54
N MET A 249 -14.22 -0.44 -13.53
CA MET A 249 -13.70 0.92 -13.46
C MET A 249 -12.17 0.94 -13.28
N VAL A 250 -11.61 0.05 -12.48
CA VAL A 250 -10.17 -0.09 -12.25
C VAL A 250 -9.46 -0.50 -13.54
N GLU A 251 -10.00 -1.51 -14.24
CA GLU A 251 -9.46 -2.02 -15.51
C GLU A 251 -9.55 -0.98 -16.63
N ASP A 252 -10.69 -0.31 -16.78
CA ASP A 252 -10.90 0.76 -17.78
C ASP A 252 -9.95 1.96 -17.56
N CYS A 253 -9.53 2.18 -16.33
CA CYS A 253 -8.54 3.19 -15.97
C CYS A 253 -7.08 2.69 -16.04
N GLY A 254 -6.85 1.46 -16.49
CA GLY A 254 -5.52 0.90 -16.73
C GLY A 254 -4.75 0.55 -15.47
N TYR A 255 -5.44 0.08 -14.42
CA TYR A 255 -4.81 -0.45 -13.22
C TYR A 255 -5.01 -1.95 -13.09
N VAL A 256 -4.11 -2.59 -12.35
CA VAL A 256 -4.22 -3.96 -11.88
C VAL A 256 -4.29 -3.96 -10.36
N GLU A 257 -5.35 -4.54 -9.85
CA GLU A 257 -5.54 -4.72 -8.41
C GLU A 257 -4.91 -6.04 -7.97
N HIS A 258 -4.27 -6.07 -6.80
CA HIS A 258 -3.70 -7.28 -6.20
C HIS A 258 -4.03 -7.34 -4.71
N ASP A 259 -4.82 -8.35 -4.33
CA ASP A 259 -5.01 -8.77 -2.95
C ASP A 259 -3.81 -9.61 -2.44
N TRP A 260 -4.02 -10.47 -1.47
CA TRP A 260 -2.98 -11.30 -0.83
C TRP A 260 -3.53 -12.69 -0.48
N ASN A 261 -2.66 -13.66 -0.28
CA ASN A 261 -3.02 -15.00 0.20
C ASN A 261 -2.30 -15.42 1.48
N VAL A 262 -1.33 -14.65 1.95
CA VAL A 262 -0.61 -14.87 3.20
C VAL A 262 -0.54 -13.55 3.96
N LEU A 263 -0.69 -13.58 5.29
CA LEU A 263 -0.64 -12.38 6.12
C LEU A 263 0.04 -12.65 7.48
N THR A 264 0.65 -11.60 8.02
CA THR A 264 1.18 -11.59 9.38
C THR A 264 0.09 -11.36 10.44
N GLU A 265 -1.08 -10.88 10.03
CA GLU A 265 -2.19 -10.40 10.89
C GLU A 265 -1.81 -9.18 11.76
N ASP A 266 -0.77 -8.44 11.39
CA ASP A 266 -0.24 -7.31 12.15
C ASP A 266 -1.20 -6.11 12.30
N ALA A 267 -2.28 -6.06 11.51
CA ALA A 267 -3.33 -5.05 11.61
C ALA A 267 -4.58 -5.56 12.35
N THR A 268 -4.59 -6.79 12.88
CA THR A 268 -5.73 -7.31 13.62
C THR A 268 -5.82 -6.72 15.05
N PRO A 269 -7.01 -6.71 15.67
CA PRO A 269 -7.18 -6.26 17.05
C PRO A 269 -6.34 -7.03 18.07
N SER A 270 -5.94 -8.28 17.77
CA SER A 270 -5.09 -9.13 18.62
C SER A 270 -3.67 -8.60 18.78
N ARG A 271 -3.21 -7.73 17.85
CA ARG A 271 -1.86 -7.15 17.82
C ARG A 271 -0.76 -8.20 18.05
N PRO A 272 -0.62 -9.19 17.16
CA PRO A 272 0.32 -10.28 17.34
C PRO A 272 1.76 -9.76 17.47
N ASN A 273 2.51 -10.31 18.43
CA ASN A 273 3.95 -10.06 18.53
C ASN A 273 4.73 -10.72 17.38
N ALA A 274 6.03 -10.44 17.27
CA ALA A 274 6.86 -10.93 16.18
C ALA A 274 6.78 -12.46 16.00
N SER A 275 6.88 -13.24 17.08
CA SER A 275 6.80 -14.71 17.00
C SER A 275 5.42 -15.19 16.55
N GLN A 276 4.35 -14.53 16.97
CA GLN A 276 2.99 -14.85 16.52
C GLN A 276 2.81 -14.51 15.02
N GLN A 277 3.36 -13.38 14.56
CA GLN A 277 3.34 -13.00 13.15
C GLN A 277 4.07 -14.03 12.27
N ILE A 278 5.24 -14.51 12.70
CA ILE A 278 5.98 -15.57 12.01
C ILE A 278 5.13 -16.85 11.94
N ASN A 279 4.52 -17.26 13.07
CA ASN A 279 3.66 -18.45 13.12
C ASN A 279 2.42 -18.30 12.21
N ASN A 280 1.83 -17.11 12.13
CA ASN A 280 0.71 -16.85 11.23
C ASN A 280 1.13 -17.08 9.77
N VAL A 281 2.26 -16.51 9.33
CA VAL A 281 2.78 -16.74 7.97
C VAL A 281 3.02 -18.23 7.71
N LEU A 282 3.66 -18.95 8.64
CA LEU A 282 3.85 -20.40 8.51
C LEU A 282 2.52 -21.16 8.44
N GLY A 283 1.52 -20.74 9.21
CA GLY A 283 0.17 -21.32 9.19
C GLY A 283 -0.53 -21.16 7.84
N TYR A 284 -0.45 -19.97 7.23
CA TYR A 284 -1.00 -19.72 5.90
C TYR A 284 -0.28 -20.50 4.78
N LEU A 285 1.02 -20.66 4.89
CA LEU A 285 1.80 -21.44 3.92
C LEU A 285 1.48 -22.95 4.00
N GLY A 286 1.22 -23.46 5.22
CA GLY A 286 0.83 -24.85 5.42
C GLY A 286 1.87 -25.87 4.95
N GLU A 287 1.41 -27.14 4.76
CA GLU A 287 2.26 -28.24 4.29
C GLU A 287 2.53 -28.21 2.78
N ASN A 288 1.64 -27.58 2.00
CA ASN A 288 1.74 -27.48 0.55
C ASN A 288 1.71 -26.00 0.13
N PRO A 289 2.80 -25.26 0.33
CA PRO A 289 2.80 -23.82 0.14
C PRO A 289 2.56 -23.45 -1.33
N PRO A 290 1.81 -22.36 -1.58
CA PRO A 290 1.49 -21.92 -2.93
C PRO A 290 2.74 -21.44 -3.69
N ARG A 291 2.75 -21.60 -5.02
CA ARG A 291 3.87 -21.11 -5.86
C ARG A 291 3.96 -19.58 -5.88
N THR A 292 2.82 -18.90 -5.82
CA THR A 292 2.72 -17.45 -5.73
C THR A 292 2.28 -17.07 -4.32
N VAL A 293 3.11 -16.35 -3.61
CA VAL A 293 2.82 -15.79 -2.28
C VAL A 293 2.83 -14.27 -2.37
N ILE A 294 1.69 -13.65 -2.10
CA ILE A 294 1.61 -12.22 -1.84
C ILE A 294 1.37 -12.06 -0.34
N LEU A 295 2.40 -11.62 0.37
CA LEU A 295 2.41 -11.51 1.83
C LEU A 295 2.02 -10.10 2.27
N LEU A 296 0.88 -9.97 2.97
CA LEU A 296 0.41 -8.73 3.54
C LEU A 296 1.06 -8.42 4.88
N MET A 297 1.61 -7.24 4.97
CA MET A 297 2.13 -6.56 6.16
C MET A 297 1.78 -5.06 6.06
N HIS A 298 2.05 -4.30 7.11
CA HIS A 298 1.84 -2.85 7.12
C HIS A 298 3.12 -2.11 7.53
N SER A 299 3.30 -0.88 7.00
CA SER A 299 4.53 -0.11 7.18
C SER A 299 4.33 1.24 7.87
N ASN A 300 3.25 1.38 8.65
CA ASN A 300 2.91 2.63 9.34
C ASN A 300 2.68 2.44 10.85
N GLY A 301 2.62 3.55 11.59
CA GLY A 301 2.13 3.60 12.96
C GLY A 301 2.92 2.75 13.96
N ASP A 302 2.27 1.75 14.55
CA ASP A 302 2.78 0.92 15.67
C ASP A 302 3.29 -0.48 15.24
N LYS A 303 3.73 -0.63 13.99
CA LYS A 303 4.16 -1.92 13.41
C LYS A 303 5.58 -2.36 13.80
N GLY A 304 6.05 -1.99 15.00
CA GLY A 304 7.37 -2.39 15.50
C GLY A 304 7.54 -3.91 15.64
N GLU A 305 6.47 -4.68 15.85
CA GLU A 305 6.54 -6.14 15.88
C GLU A 305 6.73 -6.73 14.48
N THR A 306 6.16 -6.11 13.45
CA THR A 306 6.40 -6.46 12.04
C THR A 306 7.87 -6.22 11.66
N VAL A 307 8.47 -5.11 12.09
CA VAL A 307 9.90 -4.84 11.92
C VAL A 307 10.75 -5.96 12.54
N LYS A 308 10.41 -6.43 13.75
CA LYS A 308 11.14 -7.52 14.42
C LYS A 308 10.94 -8.90 13.75
N ALA A 309 9.75 -9.16 13.20
CA ALA A 309 9.44 -10.43 12.53
C ALA A 309 10.08 -10.56 11.14
N LEU A 310 10.26 -9.45 10.44
CA LEU A 310 10.63 -9.42 9.02
C LEU A 310 11.93 -10.18 8.69
N PRO A 311 13.05 -10.07 9.44
CA PRO A 311 14.27 -10.82 9.12
C PRO A 311 14.05 -12.33 9.12
N GLU A 312 13.37 -12.88 10.12
CA GLU A 312 13.12 -14.32 10.24
C GLU A 312 12.15 -14.79 9.14
N ILE A 313 11.13 -14.00 8.81
CA ILE A 313 10.22 -14.27 7.69
C ILE A 313 11.00 -14.37 6.38
N ILE A 314 11.92 -13.44 6.10
CA ILE A 314 12.76 -13.47 4.90
C ILE A 314 13.64 -14.73 4.89
N HIS A 315 14.25 -15.09 6.02
CA HIS A 315 15.16 -16.22 6.11
C HIS A 315 14.44 -17.53 5.82
N PHE A 316 13.33 -17.84 6.49
CA PHE A 316 12.64 -19.11 6.24
C PHE A 316 12.04 -19.20 4.83
N LEU A 317 11.50 -18.11 4.27
CA LEU A 317 11.00 -18.10 2.89
C LEU A 317 12.13 -18.38 1.88
N ARG A 318 13.32 -17.83 2.12
CA ARG A 318 14.52 -18.11 1.33
C ARG A 318 14.94 -19.57 1.44
N ASP A 319 14.95 -20.13 2.65
CA ASP A 319 15.30 -21.54 2.92
C ASP A 319 14.30 -22.50 2.29
N TRP A 320 13.04 -22.11 2.17
CA TRP A 320 12.01 -22.87 1.45
C TRP A 320 12.11 -22.74 -0.07
N GLY A 321 13.08 -21.99 -0.58
CA GLY A 321 13.40 -21.88 -2.00
C GLY A 321 12.59 -20.83 -2.76
N TYR A 322 11.83 -19.98 -2.08
CA TYR A 322 11.16 -18.86 -2.74
C TYR A 322 12.14 -17.84 -3.31
N LYS A 323 11.82 -17.32 -4.48
CA LYS A 323 12.42 -16.09 -5.02
C LYS A 323 11.64 -14.90 -4.52
N PHE A 324 12.33 -13.79 -4.30
CA PHE A 324 11.70 -12.54 -3.89
C PHE A 324 11.47 -11.67 -5.12
N GLY A 325 10.22 -11.27 -5.34
CA GLY A 325 9.79 -10.40 -6.42
C GLY A 325 9.16 -9.11 -5.91
N VAL A 326 8.87 -8.20 -6.82
CA VAL A 326 8.02 -7.04 -6.60
C VAL A 326 6.73 -7.20 -7.40
N VAL A 327 5.61 -6.72 -6.87
CA VAL A 327 4.34 -6.78 -7.61
C VAL A 327 4.41 -5.86 -8.83
N THR A 328 3.97 -6.38 -9.97
CA THR A 328 3.87 -5.69 -11.26
C THR A 328 2.52 -6.03 -11.89
N PRO A 329 2.12 -5.39 -12.99
CA PRO A 329 0.90 -5.78 -13.72
C PRO A 329 0.87 -7.24 -14.17
N MET A 330 2.04 -7.90 -14.28
CA MET A 330 2.18 -9.30 -14.69
C MET A 330 2.30 -10.28 -13.50
N THR A 331 2.18 -9.81 -12.27
CA THR A 331 2.16 -10.69 -11.11
C THR A 331 0.88 -11.51 -11.09
N PRO A 332 0.95 -12.85 -10.97
CA PRO A 332 -0.25 -13.69 -10.90
C PRO A 332 -1.11 -13.33 -9.69
N GLN A 333 -2.42 -13.38 -9.87
CA GLN A 333 -3.35 -13.34 -8.74
C GLN A 333 -3.08 -14.55 -7.82
N PRO A 334 -3.17 -14.40 -6.49
CA PRO A 334 -2.75 -15.44 -5.55
C PRO A 334 -3.73 -16.60 -5.38
N TRP A 335 -4.88 -16.59 -6.08
CA TRP A 335 -5.92 -17.66 -6.08
C TRP A 335 -6.25 -18.18 -7.45
#